data_f265b05f69a9847a6f79b1c1b1e5fc61
#
_entry.id   f265b05f69a9847a6f79b1c1b1e5fc61
#
_cell.length_a   1.000
_cell.length_b   1.000
_cell.length_c   1.000
_cell.angle_alpha   90.00
_cell.angle_beta   90.00
_cell.angle_gamma   90.00
#
_symmetry.space_group_name_H-M   'P 1'
#
loop_
_entity.id
_entity.type
_entity.pdbx_description
1 polymer ?
#
loop_
_entity_poly.entity_id
_entity_poly.type
_entity_poly.pdbx_seq_one_letter_code
_entity_poly.pdbx_strand_id
1 'polypeptide(L)'
;MSEFIASFIQYFSGSQKRRNILFATLILAALAIRVFLLWVPSWDVDSIQSKWYDELIKVGRIDAFAEIFYNYTPAPVYLIDIMTLFRFIPKEPAMKLITVIFDFLGAWGIWKILKLRIPKGSVAWLGFFAFLFLPTVFVESAMWGQTDILFTTFLIWSFYYVLKEKTWPAMFFFAVSFCFKLQSLFLGPLLLILLLRKKLPIYQFLMIPVVYFMSLVPAWIAGASLKKLLLTYLTQFGTYHELSKRAPNLYAYFESDIPQYNAIVLGGIILTLIVILGYVYLRTFRWKDLGAKSLVYDAALFTFMIPFLLPKMHDRYFYVGSVFLLLLCFYEVRMFGVLILSQIGSLLAFIPYFSGWSPVFVMVAAPFILLAVIGLVLHFRHYQMELQSTTAAGAG
;
A
#
# COMPACT_ATOMS: atom_id res chain seq x y z
N MET A 1 -19.05 1.80 -19.11
CA MET A 1 -17.97 2.49 -18.36
C MET A 1 -17.53 3.79 -19.03
N SER A 2 -17.34 3.87 -20.36
CA SER A 2 -17.03 5.12 -21.08
C SER A 2 -18.09 6.20 -20.91
N GLU A 3 -19.38 5.84 -20.97
CA GLU A 3 -20.50 6.74 -20.79
C GLU A 3 -20.61 7.28 -19.36
N PHE A 4 -20.39 6.45 -18.34
CA PHE A 4 -20.37 6.90 -16.95
C PHE A 4 -19.22 7.88 -16.69
N ILE A 5 -18.03 7.57 -17.19
CA ILE A 5 -16.86 8.47 -17.09
C ILE A 5 -17.13 9.77 -17.85
N ALA A 6 -17.71 9.68 -19.05
CA ALA A 6 -18.07 10.85 -19.85
C ALA A 6 -19.13 11.71 -19.14
N SER A 7 -20.18 11.11 -18.58
CA SER A 7 -21.23 11.80 -17.82
C SER A 7 -20.66 12.44 -16.55
N PHE A 8 -19.77 11.76 -15.82
CA PHE A 8 -19.11 12.33 -14.66
C PHE A 8 -18.23 13.53 -15.03
N ILE A 9 -17.42 13.39 -16.10
CA ILE A 9 -16.59 14.47 -16.63
C ILE A 9 -17.46 15.65 -17.08
N GLN A 10 -18.56 15.39 -17.79
CA GLN A 10 -19.50 16.41 -18.24
C GLN A 10 -20.16 17.12 -17.06
N TYR A 11 -20.56 16.40 -16.03
CA TYR A 11 -21.14 16.97 -14.81
C TYR A 11 -20.14 17.85 -14.06
N PHE A 12 -18.88 17.39 -13.93
CA PHE A 12 -17.78 18.17 -13.34
C PHE A 12 -17.35 19.38 -14.19
N SER A 13 -17.61 19.35 -15.50
CA SER A 13 -17.36 20.45 -16.42
C SER A 13 -18.52 21.44 -16.48
N GLY A 14 -19.62 21.15 -15.81
CA GLY A 14 -20.81 21.97 -15.69
C GLY A 14 -20.61 23.26 -14.88
N SER A 15 -21.71 23.89 -14.48
CA SER A 15 -21.64 25.12 -13.68
C SER A 15 -20.85 24.92 -12.39
N GLN A 16 -20.13 25.96 -11.96
CA GLN A 16 -19.34 25.94 -10.70
C GLN A 16 -20.19 25.48 -9.51
N LYS A 17 -21.46 25.91 -9.45
CA LYS A 17 -22.39 25.54 -8.36
C LYS A 17 -22.65 24.02 -8.34
N ARG A 18 -22.94 23.40 -9.49
CA ARG A 18 -23.17 21.94 -9.59
C ARG A 18 -21.94 21.15 -9.19
N ARG A 19 -20.77 21.58 -9.64
CA ARG A 19 -19.49 20.96 -9.28
C ARG A 19 -19.23 21.01 -7.78
N ASN A 20 -19.45 22.17 -7.14
CA ASN A 20 -19.27 22.33 -5.70
C ASN A 20 -20.25 21.45 -4.89
N ILE A 21 -21.52 21.35 -5.33
CA ILE A 21 -22.50 20.48 -4.70
C ILE A 21 -22.08 19.02 -4.80
N LEU A 22 -21.72 18.53 -5.99
CA LEU A 22 -21.27 17.15 -6.16
C LEU A 22 -20.02 16.86 -5.32
N PHE A 23 -19.06 17.77 -5.31
CA PHE A 23 -17.85 17.63 -4.50
C PHE A 23 -18.19 17.52 -3.00
N ALA A 24 -19.01 18.44 -2.49
CA ALA A 24 -19.45 18.40 -1.09
C ALA A 24 -20.21 17.11 -0.77
N THR A 25 -21.11 16.67 -1.66
CA THR A 25 -21.88 15.42 -1.46
C THR A 25 -20.96 14.21 -1.39
N LEU A 26 -19.98 14.09 -2.30
CA LEU A 26 -19.04 12.96 -2.31
C LEU A 26 -18.10 12.99 -1.09
N ILE A 27 -17.61 14.15 -0.66
CA ILE A 27 -16.82 14.29 0.56
C ILE A 27 -17.65 13.89 1.78
N LEU A 28 -18.88 14.41 1.91
CA LEU A 28 -19.77 14.07 3.02
C LEU A 28 -20.10 12.57 3.03
N ALA A 29 -20.35 11.96 1.89
CA ALA A 29 -20.59 10.52 1.79
C ALA A 29 -19.35 9.71 2.21
N ALA A 30 -18.15 10.09 1.75
CA ALA A 30 -16.90 9.45 2.13
C ALA A 30 -16.62 9.56 3.65
N LEU A 31 -16.91 10.74 4.24
CA LEU A 31 -16.81 10.96 5.69
C LEU A 31 -17.87 10.18 6.44
N ALA A 32 -19.13 10.18 6.00
CA ALA A 32 -20.23 9.46 6.67
C ALA A 32 -19.95 7.95 6.75
N ILE A 33 -19.48 7.33 5.65
CA ILE A 33 -19.07 5.92 5.65
C ILE A 33 -17.98 5.68 6.70
N ARG A 34 -16.96 6.52 6.76
CA ARG A 34 -15.85 6.35 7.69
C ARG A 34 -16.27 6.57 9.14
N VAL A 35 -17.03 7.63 9.41
CA VAL A 35 -17.55 7.90 10.75
C VAL A 35 -18.40 6.73 11.26
N PHE A 36 -19.25 6.16 10.40
CA PHE A 36 -20.00 4.95 10.74
C PHE A 36 -19.08 3.77 11.07
N LEU A 37 -18.07 3.53 10.24
CA LEU A 37 -17.16 2.40 10.37
C LEU A 37 -16.16 2.54 11.54
N LEU A 38 -15.87 3.76 12.02
CA LEU A 38 -15.03 3.97 13.21
C LEU A 38 -15.57 3.23 14.46
N TRP A 39 -16.88 3.03 14.52
CA TRP A 39 -17.54 2.40 15.66
C TRP A 39 -17.67 0.87 15.54
N VAL A 40 -17.24 0.28 14.43
CA VAL A 40 -17.21 -1.19 14.28
C VAL A 40 -16.04 -1.75 15.11
N PRO A 41 -16.27 -2.67 16.06
CA PRO A 41 -15.19 -3.21 16.89
C PRO A 41 -14.11 -3.90 16.04
N SER A 42 -12.84 -3.69 16.40
CA SER A 42 -11.69 -4.32 15.76
C SER A 42 -10.78 -4.96 16.81
N TRP A 43 -10.60 -6.28 16.70
CA TRP A 43 -9.75 -7.02 17.63
C TRP A 43 -8.30 -6.53 17.62
N ASP A 44 -7.73 -6.20 16.45
CA ASP A 44 -6.34 -5.69 16.35
C ASP A 44 -6.19 -4.33 17.04
N VAL A 45 -7.19 -3.45 16.92
CA VAL A 45 -7.18 -2.16 17.60
C VAL A 45 -7.32 -2.36 19.10
N ASP A 46 -8.30 -3.16 19.54
CA ASP A 46 -8.56 -3.37 20.95
C ASP A 46 -7.44 -4.13 21.65
N SER A 47 -6.97 -5.24 21.08
CA SER A 47 -6.00 -6.13 21.73
C SER A 47 -4.54 -5.70 21.60
N ILE A 48 -4.20 -4.86 20.58
CA ILE A 48 -2.83 -4.45 20.30
C ILE A 48 -2.68 -2.92 20.47
N GLN A 49 -3.31 -2.13 19.61
CA GLN A 49 -3.09 -0.67 19.58
C GLN A 49 -3.62 0.02 20.85
N SER A 50 -4.74 -0.46 21.41
CA SER A 50 -5.29 0.06 22.65
C SER A 50 -4.36 -0.11 23.84
N LYS A 51 -3.59 -1.20 23.89
CA LYS A 51 -2.58 -1.41 24.92
C LYS A 51 -1.43 -0.41 24.79
N TRP A 52 -1.03 -0.07 23.58
CA TRP A 52 -0.02 0.97 23.35
C TRP A 52 -0.54 2.33 23.79
N TYR A 53 -1.78 2.66 23.46
CA TYR A 53 -2.43 3.89 23.90
C TYR A 53 -2.49 3.99 25.43
N ASP A 54 -2.90 2.91 26.10
CA ASP A 54 -2.99 2.88 27.57
C ASP A 54 -1.62 3.01 28.23
N GLU A 55 -0.58 2.39 27.69
CA GLU A 55 0.78 2.50 28.22
C GLU A 55 1.33 3.92 28.07
N LEU A 56 1.08 4.58 26.93
CA LEU A 56 1.44 5.99 26.71
C LEU A 56 0.79 6.92 27.74
N ILE A 57 -0.45 6.65 28.15
CA ILE A 57 -1.13 7.45 29.18
C ILE A 57 -0.65 7.12 30.58
N LYS A 58 -0.41 5.85 30.89
CA LYS A 58 -0.10 5.34 32.22
C LYS A 58 1.31 5.77 32.65
N VAL A 59 2.29 5.59 31.78
CA VAL A 59 3.71 5.87 32.08
C VAL A 59 4.06 7.36 31.86
N GLY A 60 3.39 8.00 30.90
CA GLY A 60 3.73 9.34 30.41
C GLY A 60 4.25 9.26 28.98
N ARG A 61 3.76 10.17 28.15
CA ARG A 61 3.89 10.14 26.70
C ARG A 61 5.33 9.90 26.20
N ILE A 62 6.29 10.68 26.68
CA ILE A 62 7.70 10.58 26.27
C ILE A 62 8.37 9.43 27.02
N ASP A 63 8.16 9.34 28.33
CA ASP A 63 8.81 8.34 29.18
C ASP A 63 8.42 6.91 28.83
N ALA A 64 7.21 6.69 28.31
CA ALA A 64 6.76 5.39 27.83
C ALA A 64 7.68 4.80 26.74
N PHE A 65 8.29 5.65 25.92
CA PHE A 65 9.21 5.19 24.88
C PHE A 65 10.57 4.69 25.43
N ALA A 66 10.89 4.89 26.71
CA ALA A 66 12.09 4.31 27.32
C ALA A 66 12.08 2.78 27.29
N GLU A 67 10.88 2.17 27.39
CA GLU A 67 10.68 0.74 27.20
C GLU A 67 9.97 0.47 25.87
N ILE A 68 10.36 -0.61 25.18
CA ILE A 68 9.73 -0.99 23.92
C ILE A 68 8.53 -1.89 24.24
N PHE A 69 7.35 -1.30 24.40
CA PHE A 69 6.08 -1.94 24.69
C PHE A 69 5.29 -2.30 23.42
N TYR A 70 5.82 -1.97 22.27
CA TYR A 70 5.22 -2.16 20.94
C TYR A 70 6.08 -3.11 20.09
N ASN A 71 5.45 -3.79 19.13
CA ASN A 71 6.10 -4.73 18.21
C ASN A 71 6.31 -4.16 16.79
N TYR A 72 6.16 -2.84 16.63
CA TYR A 72 6.41 -2.09 15.39
C TYR A 72 7.64 -1.17 15.55
N THR A 73 7.99 -0.46 14.49
CA THR A 73 8.87 0.71 14.60
C THR A 73 8.18 1.82 15.41
N PRO A 74 8.89 2.78 15.98
CA PRO A 74 8.27 3.85 16.75
C PRO A 74 7.34 4.77 15.95
N ALA A 75 7.54 4.91 14.62
CA ALA A 75 6.83 5.90 13.81
C ALA A 75 5.29 5.80 13.88
N PRO A 76 4.64 4.62 13.73
CA PRO A 76 3.19 4.52 13.95
C PRO A 76 2.78 4.85 15.38
N VAL A 77 3.61 4.51 16.38
CA VAL A 77 3.30 4.72 17.80
C VAL A 77 3.34 6.20 18.16
N TYR A 78 4.18 7.00 17.51
CA TYR A 78 4.15 8.47 17.66
C TYR A 78 2.82 9.06 17.22
N LEU A 79 2.17 8.50 16.19
CA LEU A 79 0.83 8.95 15.80
C LEU A 79 -0.22 8.60 16.86
N ILE A 80 -0.10 7.41 17.46
CA ILE A 80 -0.97 7.02 18.59
C ILE A 80 -0.73 7.97 19.78
N ASP A 81 0.53 8.32 20.06
CA ASP A 81 0.85 9.29 21.13
C ASP A 81 0.20 10.65 20.89
N ILE A 82 0.18 11.15 19.67
CA ILE A 82 -0.53 12.38 19.31
C ILE A 82 -2.04 12.24 19.65
N MET A 83 -2.65 11.08 19.39
CA MET A 83 -4.08 10.86 19.70
C MET A 83 -4.36 10.83 21.19
N THR A 84 -3.39 10.55 22.06
CA THR A 84 -3.57 10.64 23.52
C THR A 84 -3.84 12.06 24.00
N LEU A 85 -3.58 13.08 23.19
CA LEU A 85 -3.95 14.48 23.47
C LEU A 85 -5.46 14.74 23.33
N PHE A 86 -6.16 13.91 22.56
CA PHE A 86 -7.58 14.07 22.24
C PHE A 86 -8.45 13.08 23.02
N ARG A 87 -8.28 13.02 24.36
CA ARG A 87 -8.93 12.04 25.26
C ARG A 87 -10.46 12.12 25.27
N PHE A 88 -11.05 13.16 24.71
CA PHE A 88 -12.50 13.28 24.53
C PHE A 88 -13.03 12.39 23.39
N ILE A 89 -12.16 11.89 22.52
CA ILE A 89 -12.52 10.90 21.50
C ILE A 89 -12.34 9.51 22.14
N PRO A 90 -13.34 8.61 22.05
CA PRO A 90 -13.18 7.24 22.50
C PRO A 90 -11.95 6.57 21.87
N LYS A 91 -11.26 5.74 22.63
CA LYS A 91 -9.92 5.20 22.31
C LYS A 91 -9.86 4.52 20.94
N GLU A 92 -10.78 3.59 20.65
CA GLU A 92 -10.78 2.85 19.38
C GLU A 92 -11.04 3.76 18.17
N PRO A 93 -12.08 4.61 18.13
CA PRO A 93 -12.26 5.62 17.10
C PRO A 93 -11.07 6.58 16.94
N ALA A 94 -10.40 6.97 18.03
CA ALA A 94 -9.25 7.86 17.97
C ALA A 94 -8.09 7.25 17.16
N MET A 95 -7.80 5.96 17.37
CA MET A 95 -6.74 5.26 16.61
C MET A 95 -7.11 5.07 15.14
N LYS A 96 -8.36 4.72 14.85
CA LYS A 96 -8.85 4.60 13.47
C LYS A 96 -8.91 5.96 12.74
N LEU A 97 -9.10 7.05 13.47
CA LEU A 97 -9.08 8.40 12.88
C LEU A 97 -7.74 8.73 12.23
N ILE A 98 -6.63 8.21 12.78
CA ILE A 98 -5.30 8.35 12.16
C ILE A 98 -5.34 7.80 10.73
N THR A 99 -5.84 6.59 10.55
CA THR A 99 -5.88 5.94 9.23
C THR A 99 -6.83 6.65 8.27
N VAL A 100 -7.94 7.17 8.77
CA VAL A 100 -8.89 7.98 7.99
C VAL A 100 -8.25 9.27 7.48
N ILE A 101 -7.45 9.97 8.30
CA ILE A 101 -6.71 11.16 7.85
C ILE A 101 -5.77 10.78 6.68
N PHE A 102 -5.08 9.65 6.80
CA PHE A 102 -4.18 9.18 5.76
C PHE A 102 -4.91 8.71 4.49
N ASP A 103 -6.17 8.25 4.56
CA ASP A 103 -6.99 8.02 3.36
C ASP A 103 -7.11 9.29 2.51
N PHE A 104 -7.40 10.44 3.14
CA PHE A 104 -7.53 11.71 2.41
C PHE A 104 -6.18 12.21 1.88
N LEU A 105 -5.09 12.00 2.62
CA LEU A 105 -3.73 12.34 2.16
C LEU A 105 -3.29 11.44 1.00
N GLY A 106 -3.66 10.16 1.02
CA GLY A 106 -3.44 9.21 -0.08
C GLY A 106 -4.27 9.59 -1.32
N ALA A 107 -5.57 9.88 -1.13
CA ALA A 107 -6.45 10.35 -2.20
C ALA A 107 -5.91 11.63 -2.86
N TRP A 108 -5.38 12.55 -2.07
CA TRP A 108 -4.74 13.77 -2.59
C TRP A 108 -3.48 13.44 -3.40
N GLY A 109 -2.68 12.45 -2.99
CA GLY A 109 -1.55 11.95 -3.76
C GLY A 109 -1.99 11.38 -5.12
N ILE A 110 -3.04 10.55 -5.16
CA ILE A 110 -3.64 10.03 -6.41
C ILE A 110 -4.11 11.18 -7.31
N TRP A 111 -4.81 12.17 -6.76
CA TRP A 111 -5.22 13.37 -7.49
C TRP A 111 -4.02 14.10 -8.11
N LYS A 112 -2.93 14.29 -7.35
CA LYS A 112 -1.69 14.92 -7.84
C LYS A 112 -1.07 14.13 -8.99
N ILE A 113 -0.99 12.80 -8.90
CA ILE A 113 -0.46 11.94 -9.96
C ILE A 113 -1.28 12.06 -11.23
N LEU A 114 -2.60 11.93 -11.12
CA LEU A 114 -3.48 12.01 -12.29
C LEU A 114 -3.47 13.39 -12.94
N LYS A 115 -3.32 14.46 -12.15
CA LYS A 115 -3.20 15.81 -12.66
C LYS A 115 -1.93 16.04 -13.50
N LEU A 116 -0.87 15.25 -13.31
CA LEU A 116 0.32 15.29 -14.17
C LEU A 116 0.00 14.89 -15.62
N ARG A 117 -0.95 13.93 -15.78
CA ARG A 117 -1.34 13.42 -17.11
C ARG A 117 -2.48 14.23 -17.72
N ILE A 118 -3.46 14.66 -16.92
CA ILE A 118 -4.70 15.31 -17.37
C ILE A 118 -4.88 16.63 -16.64
N PRO A 119 -4.30 17.73 -17.17
CA PRO A 119 -4.34 19.05 -16.52
C PRO A 119 -5.76 19.58 -16.28
N LYS A 120 -6.75 19.17 -17.11
CA LYS A 120 -8.16 19.65 -17.06
C LYS A 120 -9.00 19.11 -15.88
N GLY A 121 -8.37 18.63 -14.83
CA GLY A 121 -8.94 18.56 -13.47
C GLY A 121 -10.03 17.54 -13.16
N SER A 122 -10.99 17.27 -14.03
CA SER A 122 -12.15 16.41 -13.70
C SER A 122 -11.79 14.93 -13.47
N VAL A 123 -10.89 14.38 -14.27
CA VAL A 123 -10.45 12.98 -14.13
C VAL A 123 -9.60 12.79 -12.87
N ALA A 124 -8.80 13.80 -12.51
CA ALA A 124 -8.02 13.75 -11.27
C ALA A 124 -8.95 13.69 -10.04
N TRP A 125 -10.06 14.44 -10.04
CA TRP A 125 -11.07 14.35 -8.97
C TRP A 125 -11.80 13.00 -8.97
N LEU A 126 -12.08 12.41 -10.15
CA LEU A 126 -12.62 11.06 -10.21
C LEU A 126 -11.66 10.07 -9.53
N GLY A 127 -10.36 10.18 -9.76
CA GLY A 127 -9.37 9.33 -9.08
C GLY A 127 -9.32 9.53 -7.57
N PHE A 128 -9.43 10.79 -7.10
CA PHE A 128 -9.52 11.10 -5.67
C PHE A 128 -10.70 10.38 -5.01
N PHE A 129 -11.89 10.50 -5.59
CA PHE A 129 -13.09 9.86 -5.04
C PHE A 129 -13.06 8.34 -5.24
N ALA A 130 -12.60 7.84 -6.39
CA ALA A 130 -12.46 6.41 -6.62
C ALA A 130 -11.56 5.74 -5.56
N PHE A 131 -10.49 6.42 -5.13
CA PHE A 131 -9.65 5.95 -4.03
C PHE A 131 -10.42 5.95 -2.70
N LEU A 132 -11.12 7.02 -2.35
CA LEU A 132 -11.88 7.09 -1.11
C LEU A 132 -13.02 6.07 -1.03
N PHE A 133 -13.60 5.69 -2.16
CA PHE A 133 -14.67 4.70 -2.25
C PHE A 133 -14.18 3.30 -2.64
N LEU A 134 -12.86 3.08 -2.76
CA LEU A 134 -12.33 1.74 -2.97
C LEU A 134 -12.59 0.89 -1.72
N PRO A 135 -13.30 -0.27 -1.84
CA PRO A 135 -13.73 -1.05 -0.68
C PRO A 135 -12.58 -1.43 0.27
N THR A 136 -11.44 -1.90 -0.26
CA THR A 136 -10.29 -2.25 0.57
C THR A 136 -9.77 -1.03 1.35
N VAL A 137 -9.85 0.20 0.81
CA VAL A 137 -9.37 1.40 1.49
C VAL A 137 -10.19 1.69 2.74
N PHE A 138 -11.50 1.89 2.62
CA PHE A 138 -12.30 2.28 3.79
C PHE A 138 -12.54 1.12 4.77
N VAL A 139 -12.48 -0.14 4.30
CA VAL A 139 -12.58 -1.31 5.19
C VAL A 139 -11.30 -1.44 6.03
N GLU A 140 -10.11 -1.37 5.41
CA GLU A 140 -8.86 -1.49 6.17
C GLU A 140 -8.62 -0.30 7.10
N SER A 141 -8.92 0.92 6.66
CA SER A 141 -8.68 2.12 7.45
C SER A 141 -9.73 2.32 8.54
N ALA A 142 -10.96 2.60 8.15
CA ALA A 142 -12.01 3.04 9.09
C ALA A 142 -12.65 1.89 9.87
N MET A 143 -12.82 0.71 9.24
CA MET A 143 -13.46 -0.43 9.91
C MET A 143 -12.43 -1.23 10.72
N TRP A 144 -11.32 -1.61 10.10
CA TRP A 144 -10.29 -2.45 10.72
C TRP A 144 -9.31 -1.66 11.60
N GLY A 145 -8.95 -0.42 11.21
CA GLY A 145 -7.93 0.38 11.88
C GLY A 145 -6.51 -0.06 11.54
N GLN A 146 -6.30 -0.67 10.39
CA GLN A 146 -4.99 -1.14 9.95
C GLN A 146 -4.10 0.00 9.47
N THR A 147 -2.80 -0.12 9.75
CA THR A 147 -1.81 0.91 9.46
C THR A 147 -1.28 0.89 8.01
N ASP A 148 -1.85 0.04 7.14
CA ASP A 148 -1.34 -0.13 5.77
C ASP A 148 -1.47 1.13 4.93
N ILE A 149 -2.50 1.94 5.16
CA ILE A 149 -2.65 3.25 4.51
C ILE A 149 -1.52 4.23 4.88
N LEU A 150 -0.93 4.13 6.07
CA LEU A 150 0.10 5.08 6.52
C LEU A 150 1.32 5.00 5.60
N PHE A 151 1.92 3.82 5.47
CA PHE A 151 3.08 3.65 4.61
C PHE A 151 2.72 3.76 3.12
N THR A 152 1.53 3.30 2.71
CA THR A 152 1.05 3.40 1.32
C THR A 152 0.91 4.86 0.88
N THR A 153 0.42 5.74 1.75
CA THR A 153 0.35 7.18 1.45
C THR A 153 1.72 7.73 1.09
N PHE A 154 2.76 7.40 1.85
CA PHE A 154 4.11 7.85 1.53
C PHE A 154 4.66 7.19 0.26
N LEU A 155 4.29 5.93 -0.05
CA LEU A 155 4.62 5.31 -1.34
C LEU A 155 3.94 6.04 -2.52
N ILE A 156 2.69 6.45 -2.39
CA ILE A 156 1.98 7.26 -3.39
C ILE A 156 2.74 8.58 -3.65
N TRP A 157 3.17 9.26 -2.57
CA TRP A 157 3.94 10.51 -2.70
C TRP A 157 5.35 10.28 -3.26
N SER A 158 6.02 9.19 -2.87
CA SER A 158 7.28 8.77 -3.49
C SER A 158 7.11 8.58 -4.99
N PHE A 159 6.08 7.83 -5.40
CA PHE A 159 5.77 7.56 -6.80
C PHE A 159 5.39 8.83 -7.58
N TYR A 160 4.65 9.76 -6.97
CA TYR A 160 4.39 11.08 -7.55
C TYR A 160 5.68 11.82 -7.92
N TYR A 161 6.67 11.78 -7.03
CA TYR A 161 7.95 12.44 -7.30
C TYR A 161 8.83 11.66 -8.28
N VAL A 162 8.71 10.33 -8.34
CA VAL A 162 9.30 9.52 -9.42
C VAL A 162 8.78 9.98 -10.78
N LEU A 163 7.46 10.12 -10.93
CA LEU A 163 6.85 10.61 -12.17
C LEU A 163 7.22 12.06 -12.53
N LYS A 164 7.61 12.86 -11.55
CA LYS A 164 8.16 14.21 -11.74
C LYS A 164 9.67 14.24 -11.98
N GLU A 165 10.32 13.09 -12.03
CA GLU A 165 11.79 12.97 -12.12
C GLU A 165 12.53 13.70 -10.98
N LYS A 166 11.86 13.91 -9.83
CA LYS A 166 12.43 14.53 -8.63
C LYS A 166 12.89 13.45 -7.66
N THR A 167 14.11 12.98 -7.84
CA THR A 167 14.64 11.79 -7.14
C THR A 167 14.84 11.97 -5.63
N TRP A 168 15.27 13.16 -5.16
CA TRP A 168 15.44 13.43 -3.73
C TRP A 168 14.13 13.32 -2.93
N PRO A 169 13.05 14.05 -3.26
CA PRO A 169 11.79 13.86 -2.55
C PRO A 169 11.18 12.47 -2.79
N ALA A 170 11.40 11.83 -3.94
CA ALA A 170 10.97 10.45 -4.15
C ALA A 170 11.60 9.50 -3.12
N MET A 171 12.93 9.57 -2.93
CA MET A 171 13.65 8.74 -1.97
C MET A 171 13.31 9.13 -0.52
N PHE A 172 13.09 10.41 -0.23
CA PHE A 172 12.66 10.85 1.10
C PHE A 172 11.30 10.23 1.48
N PHE A 173 10.29 10.33 0.63
CA PHE A 173 8.98 9.75 0.92
C PHE A 173 9.01 8.21 0.97
N PHE A 174 9.84 7.57 0.14
CA PHE A 174 10.08 6.13 0.26
C PHE A 174 10.69 5.76 1.61
N ALA A 175 11.71 6.50 2.05
CA ALA A 175 12.36 6.29 3.34
C ALA A 175 11.40 6.51 4.52
N VAL A 176 10.56 7.55 4.46
CA VAL A 176 9.49 7.77 5.45
C VAL A 176 8.51 6.59 5.46
N SER A 177 8.08 6.12 4.28
CA SER A 177 7.23 4.91 4.18
C SER A 177 7.88 3.70 4.87
N PHE A 178 9.16 3.49 4.65
CA PHE A 178 9.93 2.42 5.28
C PHE A 178 9.99 2.55 6.82
N CYS A 179 9.95 3.77 7.37
CA CYS A 179 9.87 3.96 8.82
C CYS A 179 8.56 3.44 9.44
N PHE A 180 7.49 3.36 8.66
CA PHE A 180 6.19 2.85 9.12
C PHE A 180 6.07 1.34 8.98
N LYS A 181 6.55 0.76 7.86
CA LYS A 181 6.38 -0.67 7.60
C LYS A 181 7.38 -1.20 6.57
N LEU A 182 7.94 -2.38 6.85
CA LEU A 182 8.90 -3.07 5.97
C LEU A 182 8.32 -3.33 4.56
N GLN A 183 7.01 -3.52 4.44
CA GLN A 183 6.29 -3.76 3.18
C GLN A 183 6.45 -2.62 2.16
N SER A 184 6.97 -1.47 2.55
CA SER A 184 7.44 -0.43 1.61
C SER A 184 8.42 -0.97 0.57
N LEU A 185 9.19 -2.01 0.92
CA LEU A 185 10.12 -2.69 0.02
C LEU A 185 9.44 -3.40 -1.16
N PHE A 186 8.11 -3.60 -1.14
CA PHE A 186 7.39 -4.13 -2.31
C PHE A 186 7.50 -3.19 -3.52
N LEU A 187 7.71 -1.89 -3.31
CA LEU A 187 8.02 -0.95 -4.38
C LEU A 187 9.52 -0.84 -4.68
N GLY A 188 10.39 -1.46 -3.88
CA GLY A 188 11.85 -1.41 -4.01
C GLY A 188 12.39 -1.83 -5.38
N PRO A 189 11.87 -2.91 -6.03
CA PRO A 189 12.32 -3.31 -7.36
C PRO A 189 12.10 -2.25 -8.44
N LEU A 190 11.07 -1.39 -8.32
CA LEU A 190 10.91 -0.23 -9.20
C LEU A 190 12.08 0.77 -9.04
N LEU A 191 12.49 1.05 -7.81
CA LEU A 191 13.63 1.93 -7.56
C LEU A 191 14.94 1.30 -8.06
N LEU A 192 15.06 -0.03 -8.00
CA LEU A 192 16.19 -0.76 -8.57
C LEU A 192 16.22 -0.63 -10.10
N ILE A 193 15.09 -0.72 -10.79
CA ILE A 193 15.00 -0.45 -12.23
C ILE A 193 15.50 0.96 -12.54
N LEU A 194 15.01 1.97 -11.79
CA LEU A 194 15.44 3.36 -11.99
C LEU A 194 16.94 3.56 -11.74
N LEU A 195 17.50 2.89 -10.74
CA LEU A 195 18.94 2.88 -10.47
C LEU A 195 19.73 2.29 -11.65
N LEU A 196 19.37 1.07 -12.10
CA LEU A 196 20.04 0.38 -13.19
C LEU A 196 19.91 1.14 -14.53
N ARG A 197 18.82 1.88 -14.69
CA ARG A 197 18.55 2.77 -15.82
C ARG A 197 19.19 4.16 -15.66
N LYS A 198 20.01 4.40 -14.63
CA LYS A 198 20.69 5.66 -14.32
C LYS A 198 19.73 6.86 -14.16
N LYS A 199 18.47 6.60 -13.80
CA LYS A 199 17.46 7.63 -13.49
C LYS A 199 17.45 8.00 -12.01
N LEU A 200 18.04 7.17 -11.15
CA LEU A 200 18.14 7.35 -9.71
C LEU A 200 19.60 7.10 -9.28
N PRO A 201 20.30 8.11 -8.72
CA PRO A 201 21.67 7.94 -8.25
C PRO A 201 21.74 7.01 -7.02
N ILE A 202 22.78 6.15 -6.98
CA ILE A 202 22.96 5.15 -5.91
C ILE A 202 23.07 5.78 -4.53
N TYR A 203 23.74 6.93 -4.39
CA TYR A 203 23.97 7.59 -3.09
C TYR A 203 22.65 8.05 -2.44
N GLN A 204 21.58 8.24 -3.21
CA GLN A 204 20.26 8.61 -2.65
C GLN A 204 19.60 7.47 -1.86
N PHE A 205 20.04 6.23 -2.03
CA PHE A 205 19.59 5.11 -1.17
C PHE A 205 20.04 5.26 0.27
N LEU A 206 21.08 6.07 0.55
CA LEU A 206 21.47 6.45 1.91
C LEU A 206 20.35 7.19 2.66
N MET A 207 19.38 7.79 1.93
CA MET A 207 18.21 8.41 2.56
C MET A 207 17.43 7.41 3.42
N ILE A 208 17.37 6.13 3.03
CA ILE A 208 16.62 5.10 3.76
C ILE A 208 17.18 4.90 5.18
N PRO A 209 18.44 4.51 5.37
CA PRO A 209 18.98 4.34 6.72
C PRO A 209 19.06 5.66 7.50
N VAL A 210 19.27 6.80 6.84
CA VAL A 210 19.32 8.11 7.52
C VAL A 210 17.95 8.48 8.07
N VAL A 211 16.89 8.45 7.27
CA VAL A 211 15.54 8.80 7.71
C VAL A 211 15.01 7.77 8.72
N TYR A 212 15.32 6.48 8.51
CA TYR A 212 14.99 5.45 9.47
C TYR A 212 15.65 5.73 10.84
N PHE A 213 16.95 5.97 10.86
CA PHE A 213 17.65 6.33 12.10
C PHE A 213 17.03 7.57 12.75
N MET A 214 16.79 8.64 12.00
CA MET A 214 16.14 9.85 12.52
C MET A 214 14.76 9.57 13.14
N SER A 215 14.00 8.63 12.58
CA SER A 215 12.71 8.22 13.16
C SER A 215 12.84 7.48 14.50
N LEU A 216 14.00 6.89 14.79
CA LEU A 216 14.27 6.20 16.05
C LEU A 216 14.73 7.14 17.15
N VAL A 217 15.30 8.32 16.79
CA VAL A 217 15.93 9.26 17.71
C VAL A 217 15.02 9.67 18.89
N PRO A 218 13.72 10.00 18.70
CA PRO A 218 12.90 10.39 19.85
C PRO A 218 12.77 9.28 20.89
N ALA A 219 12.53 8.02 20.47
CA ALA A 219 12.47 6.89 21.38
C ALA A 219 13.83 6.58 22.04
N TRP A 220 14.91 6.74 21.30
CA TRP A 220 16.27 6.56 21.83
C TRP A 220 16.61 7.62 22.89
N ILE A 221 16.28 8.88 22.65
CA ILE A 221 16.47 9.97 23.63
C ILE A 221 15.61 9.73 24.88
N ALA A 222 14.41 9.16 24.73
CA ALA A 222 13.55 8.76 25.84
C ALA A 222 14.15 7.63 26.70
N GLY A 223 15.20 6.93 26.23
CA GLY A 223 15.88 5.84 26.96
C GLY A 223 15.80 4.47 26.32
N ALA A 224 15.08 4.30 25.20
CA ALA A 224 14.99 3.01 24.52
C ALA A 224 16.35 2.52 24.03
N SER A 225 16.55 1.21 24.08
CA SER A 225 17.75 0.58 23.53
C SER A 225 17.86 0.76 22.01
N LEU A 226 18.85 1.53 21.54
CA LEU A 226 19.09 1.74 20.12
C LEU A 226 19.26 0.43 19.36
N LYS A 227 19.94 -0.58 19.95
CA LYS A 227 20.10 -1.90 19.35
C LYS A 227 18.75 -2.56 19.10
N LYS A 228 17.83 -2.55 20.06
CA LYS A 228 16.48 -3.14 19.89
C LYS A 228 15.69 -2.38 18.82
N LEU A 229 15.75 -1.04 18.81
CA LEU A 229 15.08 -0.19 17.81
C LEU A 229 15.59 -0.49 16.40
N LEU A 230 16.88 -0.59 16.18
CA LEU A 230 17.48 -0.90 14.87
C LEU A 230 17.11 -2.30 14.38
N LEU A 231 16.96 -3.28 15.30
CA LEU A 231 16.68 -4.66 14.97
C LEU A 231 15.18 -4.98 14.86
N THR A 232 14.29 -4.01 15.04
CA THR A 232 12.82 -4.22 15.06
C THR A 232 12.33 -5.05 13.86
N TYR A 233 12.77 -4.74 12.65
CA TYR A 233 12.35 -5.48 11.46
C TYR A 233 12.90 -6.92 11.41
N LEU A 234 14.08 -7.16 11.95
CA LEU A 234 14.65 -8.50 12.02
C LEU A 234 13.92 -9.38 13.03
N THR A 235 13.50 -8.81 14.16
CA THR A 235 12.73 -9.55 15.17
C THR A 235 11.32 -9.91 14.70
N GLN A 236 10.72 -9.10 13.83
CA GLN A 236 9.40 -9.39 13.26
C GLN A 236 9.38 -10.63 12.35
N PHE A 237 10.48 -10.98 11.71
CA PHE A 237 10.57 -12.11 10.78
C PHE A 237 10.26 -13.48 11.44
N GLY A 238 10.53 -13.62 12.74
CA GLY A 238 10.29 -14.84 13.51
C GLY A 238 8.94 -14.91 14.24
N THR A 239 8.13 -13.84 14.18
CA THR A 239 6.93 -13.70 15.03
C THR A 239 5.82 -14.71 14.70
N TYR A 240 5.69 -15.08 13.43
CA TYR A 240 4.63 -15.98 12.96
C TYR A 240 5.21 -17.24 12.32
N HIS A 241 4.62 -18.40 12.66
CA HIS A 241 5.03 -19.70 12.11
C HIS A 241 4.23 -20.05 10.84
N GLU A 242 3.10 -19.39 10.58
CA GLU A 242 2.25 -19.74 9.45
C GLU A 242 2.92 -19.45 8.09
N LEU A 243 2.78 -20.37 7.13
CA LEU A 243 3.18 -20.18 5.72
C LEU A 243 2.38 -19.07 5.04
N SER A 244 1.13 -18.90 5.42
CA SER A 244 0.26 -17.79 5.04
C SER A 244 -0.55 -17.35 6.24
N LYS A 245 -0.44 -16.07 6.61
CA LYS A 245 -1.30 -15.46 7.63
C LYS A 245 -2.59 -14.93 6.99
N ARG A 246 -3.42 -15.86 6.52
CA ARG A 246 -4.65 -15.59 5.77
C ARG A 246 -4.42 -14.79 4.46
N ALA A 247 -3.19 -14.73 3.93
CA ALA A 247 -2.92 -14.11 2.64
C ALA A 247 -3.50 -14.97 1.51
N PRO A 248 -4.24 -14.40 0.56
CA PRO A 248 -4.74 -15.11 -0.62
C PRO A 248 -3.61 -15.27 -1.66
N ASN A 249 -2.59 -16.05 -1.30
CA ASN A 249 -1.37 -16.25 -2.08
C ASN A 249 -1.12 -17.74 -2.37
N LEU A 250 0.04 -18.08 -2.94
CA LEU A 250 0.43 -19.45 -3.27
C LEU A 250 0.37 -20.40 -2.07
N TYR A 251 0.57 -19.88 -0.85
CA TYR A 251 0.68 -20.67 0.38
C TYR A 251 -0.66 -20.81 1.11
N ALA A 252 -1.74 -20.27 0.60
CA ALA A 252 -3.07 -20.34 1.20
C ALA A 252 -3.62 -21.78 1.32
N TYR A 253 -3.04 -22.73 0.56
CA TYR A 253 -3.46 -24.14 0.51
C TYR A 253 -2.57 -25.07 1.32
N PHE A 254 -1.50 -24.55 1.95
CA PHE A 254 -0.55 -25.35 2.70
C PHE A 254 -0.77 -25.19 4.19
N GLU A 255 -0.74 -26.32 4.90
CA GLU A 255 -0.62 -26.33 6.35
C GLU A 255 0.79 -25.88 6.76
N SER A 256 0.92 -25.29 7.95
CA SER A 256 2.21 -24.77 8.41
C SER A 256 2.98 -25.80 9.27
N ASP A 257 2.26 -26.74 9.90
CA ASP A 257 2.86 -27.77 10.76
C ASP A 257 3.26 -29.02 9.94
N ILE A 258 4.17 -28.80 8.99
CA ILE A 258 4.67 -29.88 8.12
C ILE A 258 6.20 -29.97 8.16
N PRO A 259 6.79 -31.18 8.01
CA PRO A 259 8.23 -31.36 8.05
C PRO A 259 9.01 -30.49 7.02
N GLN A 260 8.38 -30.19 5.89
CA GLN A 260 8.97 -29.42 4.78
C GLN A 260 8.87 -27.90 4.98
N TYR A 261 8.37 -27.38 6.10
CA TYR A 261 8.13 -25.96 6.34
C TYR A 261 9.30 -25.06 5.94
N ASN A 262 10.50 -25.33 6.47
CA ASN A 262 11.69 -24.52 6.18
C ASN A 262 12.09 -24.56 4.69
N ALA A 263 11.93 -25.72 4.05
CA ALA A 263 12.23 -25.89 2.62
C ALA A 263 11.23 -25.08 1.76
N ILE A 264 9.94 -25.07 2.11
CA ILE A 264 8.91 -24.29 1.43
C ILE A 264 9.16 -22.77 1.62
N VAL A 265 9.49 -22.35 2.84
CA VAL A 265 9.82 -20.93 3.10
C VAL A 265 11.03 -20.51 2.29
N LEU A 266 12.12 -21.26 2.32
CA LEU A 266 13.33 -20.94 1.55
C LEU A 266 13.07 -20.99 0.04
N GLY A 267 12.40 -22.03 -0.45
CA GLY A 267 12.03 -22.17 -1.85
C GLY A 267 11.15 -21.03 -2.35
N GLY A 268 10.20 -20.58 -1.54
CA GLY A 268 9.34 -19.44 -1.83
C GLY A 268 10.09 -18.12 -1.90
N ILE A 269 11.05 -17.90 -1.01
CA ILE A 269 11.93 -16.71 -1.04
C ILE A 269 12.77 -16.74 -2.34
N ILE A 270 13.40 -17.89 -2.66
CA ILE A 270 14.21 -18.04 -3.86
C ILE A 270 13.37 -17.83 -5.12
N LEU A 271 12.17 -18.44 -5.20
CA LEU A 271 11.24 -18.26 -6.32
C LEU A 271 10.90 -16.79 -6.50
N THR A 272 10.55 -16.10 -5.40
CA THR A 272 10.21 -14.66 -5.43
C THR A 272 11.40 -13.85 -5.97
N LEU A 273 12.61 -14.10 -5.49
CA LEU A 273 13.82 -13.41 -5.96
C LEU A 273 14.07 -13.66 -7.44
N ILE A 274 13.97 -14.91 -7.91
CA ILE A 274 14.18 -15.26 -9.33
C ILE A 274 13.16 -14.52 -10.21
N VAL A 275 11.88 -14.53 -9.86
CA VAL A 275 10.83 -13.91 -10.66
C VAL A 275 11.00 -12.39 -10.66
N ILE A 276 11.22 -11.76 -9.51
CA ILE A 276 11.36 -10.31 -9.39
C ILE A 276 12.63 -9.81 -10.08
N LEU A 277 13.77 -10.47 -9.87
CA LEU A 277 15.03 -10.08 -10.53
C LEU A 277 14.99 -10.36 -12.04
N GLY A 278 14.34 -11.45 -12.46
CA GLY A 278 14.10 -11.72 -13.89
C GLY A 278 13.26 -10.61 -14.54
N TYR A 279 12.19 -10.16 -13.84
CA TYR A 279 11.39 -9.03 -14.34
C TYR A 279 12.19 -7.72 -14.35
N VAL A 280 12.97 -7.42 -13.30
CA VAL A 280 13.87 -6.24 -13.26
C VAL A 280 14.89 -6.30 -14.43
N TYR A 281 15.44 -7.47 -14.73
CA TYR A 281 16.32 -7.66 -15.90
C TYR A 281 15.60 -7.30 -17.22
N LEU A 282 14.39 -7.84 -17.43
CA LEU A 282 13.61 -7.53 -18.64
C LEU A 282 13.32 -6.02 -18.75
N ARG A 283 12.96 -5.36 -17.66
CA ARG A 283 12.68 -3.92 -17.61
C ARG A 283 13.93 -3.07 -17.82
N THR A 284 15.08 -3.57 -17.41
CA THR A 284 16.34 -2.84 -17.58
C THR A 284 16.87 -2.94 -19.00
N PHE A 285 16.83 -4.12 -19.61
CA PHE A 285 17.55 -4.39 -20.84
C PHE A 285 16.66 -4.55 -22.07
N ARG A 286 15.44 -5.03 -21.94
CA ARG A 286 14.52 -5.29 -23.05
C ARG A 286 13.39 -4.27 -23.17
N TRP A 287 12.61 -4.09 -22.12
CA TRP A 287 11.43 -3.25 -22.10
C TRP A 287 11.76 -1.85 -21.55
N LYS A 288 12.39 -1.06 -22.40
CA LYS A 288 13.09 0.16 -21.97
C LYS A 288 12.20 1.38 -21.73
N ASP A 289 10.91 1.31 -22.01
CA ASP A 289 10.00 2.42 -21.77
C ASP A 289 9.86 2.73 -20.27
N LEU A 290 10.12 3.97 -19.89
CA LEU A 290 9.93 4.51 -18.53
C LEU A 290 8.83 5.59 -18.50
N GLY A 291 7.91 5.56 -19.47
CA GLY A 291 6.74 6.43 -19.45
C GLY A 291 5.85 6.15 -18.23
N ALA A 292 5.04 7.14 -17.86
CA ALA A 292 4.20 7.08 -16.66
C ALA A 292 3.34 5.80 -16.60
N LYS A 293 2.75 5.37 -17.73
CA LYS A 293 1.93 4.14 -17.81
C LYS A 293 2.76 2.89 -17.47
N SER A 294 3.98 2.75 -18.03
CA SER A 294 4.89 1.64 -17.71
C SER A 294 5.27 1.61 -16.24
N LEU A 295 5.59 2.77 -15.65
CA LEU A 295 5.97 2.85 -14.23
C LEU A 295 4.80 2.51 -13.31
N VAL A 296 3.55 2.87 -13.67
CA VAL A 296 2.36 2.47 -12.90
C VAL A 296 2.12 0.95 -13.01
N TYR A 297 2.34 0.34 -14.19
CA TYR A 297 2.32 -1.11 -14.34
C TYR A 297 3.38 -1.78 -13.45
N ASP A 298 4.62 -1.29 -13.45
CA ASP A 298 5.70 -1.82 -12.63
C ASP A 298 5.31 -1.76 -11.13
N ALA A 299 4.78 -0.62 -10.68
CA ALA A 299 4.35 -0.45 -9.30
C ALA A 299 3.23 -1.44 -8.92
N ALA A 300 2.19 -1.57 -9.76
CA ALA A 300 1.11 -2.53 -9.54
C ALA A 300 1.61 -3.98 -9.54
N LEU A 301 2.46 -4.35 -10.52
CA LEU A 301 3.01 -5.71 -10.63
C LEU A 301 3.83 -6.09 -9.41
N PHE A 302 4.79 -5.29 -8.99
CA PHE A 302 5.63 -5.63 -7.83
C PHE A 302 4.83 -5.75 -6.55
N THR A 303 3.87 -4.84 -6.33
CA THR A 303 3.07 -4.82 -5.11
C THR A 303 1.99 -5.91 -5.06
N PHE A 304 1.71 -6.59 -6.18
CA PHE A 304 0.93 -7.83 -6.23
C PHE A 304 1.79 -9.09 -6.26
N MET A 305 2.84 -9.12 -7.10
CA MET A 305 3.66 -10.32 -7.28
C MET A 305 4.42 -10.70 -6.02
N ILE A 306 4.99 -9.72 -5.31
CA ILE A 306 5.78 -10.01 -4.10
C ILE A 306 4.94 -10.68 -3.03
N PRO A 307 3.81 -10.13 -2.54
CA PRO A 307 3.01 -10.80 -1.51
C PRO A 307 2.32 -12.07 -2.02
N PHE A 308 2.14 -12.24 -3.35
CA PHE A 308 1.61 -13.47 -3.92
C PHE A 308 2.63 -14.63 -3.92
N LEU A 309 3.90 -14.33 -4.21
CA LEU A 309 4.97 -15.32 -4.33
C LEU A 309 5.70 -15.57 -3.00
N LEU A 310 5.75 -14.57 -2.11
CA LEU A 310 6.49 -14.66 -0.85
C LEU A 310 5.67 -15.37 0.23
N PRO A 311 6.25 -16.35 0.98
CA PRO A 311 5.60 -16.96 2.14
C PRO A 311 5.51 -15.98 3.31
N LYS A 312 4.72 -16.34 4.33
CA LYS A 312 4.52 -15.59 5.59
C LYS A 312 3.85 -14.22 5.38
N MET A 313 3.06 -14.06 4.33
CA MET A 313 2.33 -12.83 4.04
C MET A 313 0.99 -12.78 4.78
N HIS A 314 0.51 -11.56 5.07
CA HIS A 314 -0.79 -11.30 5.67
C HIS A 314 -1.87 -11.03 4.62
N ASP A 315 -3.12 -11.22 5.02
CA ASP A 315 -4.34 -10.99 4.24
C ASP A 315 -4.40 -9.61 3.56
N ARG A 316 -3.91 -8.57 4.21
CA ARG A 316 -3.95 -7.16 3.79
C ARG A 316 -2.76 -6.69 2.93
N TYR A 317 -1.74 -7.51 2.69
CA TYR A 317 -0.54 -7.05 1.99
C TYR A 317 -0.73 -6.79 0.48
N PHE A 318 -1.91 -7.11 -0.05
CA PHE A 318 -2.34 -6.73 -1.40
C PHE A 318 -2.92 -5.30 -1.47
N TYR A 319 -3.06 -4.61 -0.34
CA TYR A 319 -3.61 -3.26 -0.25
C TYR A 319 -2.86 -2.27 -1.15
N VAL A 320 -1.53 -2.22 -1.05
CA VAL A 320 -0.70 -1.33 -1.89
C VAL A 320 -0.90 -1.62 -3.37
N GLY A 321 -0.97 -2.91 -3.73
CA GLY A 321 -1.24 -3.35 -5.09
C GLY A 321 -2.59 -2.85 -5.61
N SER A 322 -3.65 -2.96 -4.80
CA SER A 322 -4.98 -2.45 -5.14
C SER A 322 -4.99 -0.94 -5.42
N VAL A 323 -4.19 -0.17 -4.68
CA VAL A 323 -4.05 1.28 -4.88
C VAL A 323 -3.35 1.60 -6.21
N PHE A 324 -2.23 0.95 -6.52
CA PHE A 324 -1.55 1.17 -7.79
C PHE A 324 -2.33 0.62 -8.99
N LEU A 325 -3.10 -0.45 -8.80
CA LEU A 325 -4.00 -0.98 -9.81
C LEU A 325 -5.17 -0.04 -10.08
N LEU A 326 -5.76 0.58 -9.04
CA LEU A 326 -6.74 1.66 -9.23
C LEU A 326 -6.14 2.80 -10.05
N LEU A 327 -4.93 3.25 -9.71
CA LEU A 327 -4.25 4.28 -10.48
C LEU A 327 -4.04 3.85 -11.93
N LEU A 328 -3.68 2.58 -12.17
CA LEU A 328 -3.48 2.03 -13.50
C LEU A 328 -4.76 2.04 -14.35
N CYS A 329 -5.94 1.88 -13.75
CA CYS A 329 -7.23 1.96 -14.47
C CYS A 329 -7.43 3.31 -15.17
N PHE A 330 -6.82 4.39 -14.70
CA PHE A 330 -6.86 5.72 -15.34
C PHE A 330 -5.89 5.84 -16.52
N TYR A 331 -4.90 4.96 -16.61
CA TYR A 331 -3.97 4.85 -17.73
C TYR A 331 -4.40 3.80 -18.75
N GLU A 332 -5.06 2.74 -18.29
CA GLU A 332 -5.52 1.60 -19.08
C GLU A 332 -6.86 1.09 -18.54
N VAL A 333 -7.93 1.45 -19.20
CA VAL A 333 -9.29 1.17 -18.74
C VAL A 333 -9.60 -0.35 -18.66
N ARG A 334 -8.92 -1.17 -19.47
CA ARG A 334 -9.04 -2.63 -19.44
C ARG A 334 -8.65 -3.22 -18.08
N MET A 335 -7.85 -2.50 -17.30
CA MET A 335 -7.43 -2.92 -15.95
C MET A 335 -8.56 -2.86 -14.92
N PHE A 336 -9.70 -2.27 -15.23
CA PHE A 336 -10.84 -2.22 -14.32
C PHE A 336 -11.38 -3.62 -13.96
N GLY A 337 -11.41 -4.58 -14.92
CA GLY A 337 -11.75 -5.97 -14.62
C GLY A 337 -10.76 -6.63 -13.67
N VAL A 338 -9.47 -6.34 -13.84
CA VAL A 338 -8.40 -6.83 -12.95
C VAL A 338 -8.53 -6.21 -11.55
N LEU A 339 -8.91 -4.92 -11.47
CA LEU A 339 -9.19 -4.26 -10.18
C LEU A 339 -10.35 -4.93 -9.45
N ILE A 340 -11.45 -5.25 -10.15
CA ILE A 340 -12.60 -5.96 -9.54
C ILE A 340 -12.16 -7.32 -8.98
N LEU A 341 -11.39 -8.10 -9.74
CA LEU A 341 -10.86 -9.39 -9.27
C LEU A 341 -10.00 -9.20 -8.00
N SER A 342 -9.13 -8.21 -7.98
CA SER A 342 -8.29 -7.93 -6.81
C SER A 342 -9.11 -7.51 -5.58
N GLN A 343 -10.17 -6.71 -5.77
CA GLN A 343 -11.06 -6.30 -4.67
C GLN A 343 -11.83 -7.49 -4.12
N ILE A 344 -12.38 -8.36 -4.99
CA ILE A 344 -13.07 -9.59 -4.57
C ILE A 344 -12.10 -10.47 -3.76
N GLY A 345 -10.90 -10.74 -4.28
CA GLY A 345 -9.91 -11.56 -3.59
C GLY A 345 -9.51 -10.99 -2.24
N SER A 346 -9.22 -9.69 -2.15
CA SER A 346 -8.84 -9.05 -0.88
C SER A 346 -9.98 -9.06 0.13
N LEU A 347 -11.21 -8.70 -0.27
CA LEU A 347 -12.36 -8.67 0.63
C LEU A 347 -12.76 -10.06 1.13
N LEU A 348 -12.69 -11.09 0.28
CA LEU A 348 -12.91 -12.48 0.70
C LEU A 348 -11.87 -12.92 1.75
N ALA A 349 -10.61 -12.50 1.60
CA ALA A 349 -9.56 -12.82 2.57
C ALA A 349 -9.75 -12.12 3.93
N PHE A 350 -10.50 -10.99 3.97
CA PHE A 350 -10.82 -10.29 5.22
C PHE A 350 -11.96 -10.93 6.01
N ILE A 351 -12.85 -11.73 5.36
CA ILE A 351 -14.01 -12.34 5.99
C ILE A 351 -13.63 -13.15 7.25
N PRO A 352 -12.62 -14.05 7.24
CA PRO A 352 -12.27 -14.81 8.43
C PRO A 352 -11.87 -13.94 9.63
N TYR A 353 -11.31 -12.77 9.39
CA TYR A 353 -10.95 -11.86 10.47
C TYR A 353 -12.20 -11.26 11.14
N PHE A 354 -13.14 -10.74 10.34
CA PHE A 354 -14.31 -10.01 10.88
C PHE A 354 -15.42 -10.93 11.40
N SER A 355 -15.57 -12.12 10.82
CA SER A 355 -16.68 -13.01 11.12
C SER A 355 -16.29 -14.23 11.98
N GLY A 356 -14.99 -14.51 12.11
CA GLY A 356 -14.53 -15.77 12.68
C GLY A 356 -14.81 -17.00 11.82
N TRP A 357 -15.24 -16.80 10.56
CA TRP A 357 -15.59 -17.90 9.66
C TRP A 357 -14.36 -18.66 9.17
N SER A 358 -14.62 -19.80 8.52
CA SER A 358 -13.61 -20.74 8.05
C SER A 358 -12.52 -20.06 7.18
N PRO A 359 -11.23 -20.50 7.34
CA PRO A 359 -10.14 -20.12 6.43
C PRO A 359 -10.37 -20.47 4.96
N VAL A 360 -11.36 -21.28 4.63
CA VAL A 360 -11.77 -21.61 3.24
C VAL A 360 -11.98 -20.37 2.39
N PHE A 361 -12.46 -19.26 2.97
CA PHE A 361 -12.58 -17.98 2.24
C PHE A 361 -11.25 -17.48 1.67
N VAL A 362 -10.12 -17.73 2.35
CA VAL A 362 -8.80 -17.37 1.87
C VAL A 362 -8.38 -18.24 0.68
N MET A 363 -8.71 -19.55 0.72
CA MET A 363 -8.46 -20.46 -0.39
C MET A 363 -9.28 -20.06 -1.62
N VAL A 364 -10.54 -19.63 -1.44
CA VAL A 364 -11.38 -19.10 -2.52
C VAL A 364 -10.87 -17.74 -3.03
N ALA A 365 -10.30 -16.94 -2.18
CA ALA A 365 -9.75 -15.62 -2.53
C ALA A 365 -8.48 -15.71 -3.41
N ALA A 366 -7.63 -16.72 -3.17
CA ALA A 366 -6.34 -16.84 -3.84
C ALA A 366 -6.43 -16.94 -5.39
N PRO A 367 -7.38 -17.68 -6.01
CA PRO A 367 -7.58 -17.67 -7.47
C PRO A 367 -7.90 -16.28 -8.03
N PHE A 368 -8.66 -15.44 -7.31
CA PHE A 368 -8.97 -14.07 -7.78
C PHE A 368 -7.71 -13.21 -7.82
N ILE A 369 -6.86 -13.32 -6.80
CA ILE A 369 -5.57 -12.60 -6.78
C ILE A 369 -4.63 -13.16 -7.86
N LEU A 370 -4.57 -14.49 -8.06
CA LEU A 370 -3.81 -15.10 -9.14
C LEU A 370 -4.25 -14.57 -10.52
N LEU A 371 -5.55 -14.54 -10.78
CA LEU A 371 -6.11 -14.02 -12.03
C LEU A 371 -5.80 -12.53 -12.20
N ALA A 372 -5.78 -11.75 -11.12
CA ALA A 372 -5.36 -10.36 -11.17
C ALA A 372 -3.88 -10.21 -11.53
N VAL A 373 -3.00 -11.03 -10.94
CA VAL A 373 -1.56 -11.05 -11.28
C VAL A 373 -1.34 -11.47 -12.75
N ILE A 374 -2.01 -12.53 -13.20
CA ILE A 374 -1.94 -12.99 -14.60
C ILE A 374 -2.43 -11.88 -15.54
N GLY A 375 -3.57 -11.26 -15.24
CA GLY A 375 -4.13 -10.16 -16.02
C GLY A 375 -3.14 -9.00 -16.16
N LEU A 376 -2.51 -8.58 -15.05
CA LEU A 376 -1.48 -7.55 -15.06
C LEU A 376 -0.29 -7.92 -15.95
N VAL A 377 0.24 -9.14 -15.82
CA VAL A 377 1.40 -9.61 -16.60
C VAL A 377 1.08 -9.65 -18.09
N LEU A 378 -0.07 -10.23 -18.48
CA LEU A 378 -0.46 -10.37 -19.87
C LEU A 378 -0.70 -9.02 -20.55
N HIS A 379 -1.41 -8.10 -19.88
CA HIS A 379 -1.67 -6.77 -20.42
C HIS A 379 -0.39 -5.93 -20.51
N PHE A 380 0.49 -6.03 -19.53
CA PHE A 380 1.78 -5.32 -19.58
C PHE A 380 2.65 -5.84 -20.72
N ARG A 381 2.75 -7.18 -20.89
CA ARG A 381 3.48 -7.79 -22.00
C ARG A 381 2.92 -7.31 -23.34
N HIS A 382 1.61 -7.32 -23.52
CA HIS A 382 0.96 -6.84 -24.73
C HIS A 382 1.31 -5.38 -25.00
N TYR A 383 1.18 -4.52 -24.00
CA TYR A 383 1.55 -3.10 -24.08
C TYR A 383 3.02 -2.90 -24.49
N GLN A 384 3.95 -3.70 -23.94
CA GLN A 384 5.37 -3.60 -24.33
C GLN A 384 5.63 -4.06 -25.77
N MET A 385 4.89 -5.06 -26.26
CA MET A 385 4.99 -5.50 -27.67
C MET A 385 4.45 -4.44 -28.65
N GLU A 386 3.35 -3.79 -28.31
CA GLU A 386 2.78 -2.68 -29.10
C GLU A 386 3.78 -1.51 -29.19
N LEU A 387 4.44 -1.16 -28.08
CA LEU A 387 5.47 -0.11 -28.09
C LEU A 387 6.67 -0.45 -29.00
N GLN A 388 7.12 -1.70 -28.98
CA GLN A 388 8.25 -2.14 -29.81
C GLN A 388 7.90 -2.14 -31.29
N SER A 389 6.69 -2.59 -31.67
CA SER A 389 6.23 -2.58 -33.06
C SER A 389 6.09 -1.16 -33.62
N THR A 390 5.55 -0.21 -32.81
CA THR A 390 5.41 1.20 -33.21
C THR A 390 6.78 1.87 -33.39
N THR A 391 7.74 1.55 -32.54
CA THR A 391 9.12 2.09 -32.64
C THR A 391 9.86 1.55 -33.86
N ALA A 392 9.66 0.27 -34.20
CA ALA A 392 10.24 -0.35 -35.38
C ALA A 392 9.64 0.22 -36.68
N ALA A 393 8.32 0.44 -36.71
CA ALA A 393 7.63 1.01 -37.88
C ALA A 393 7.96 2.49 -38.14
N GLY A 394 8.37 3.24 -37.10
CA GLY A 394 8.78 4.66 -37.26
C GLY A 394 10.27 4.86 -37.56
N ALA A 395 11.09 3.78 -37.57
CA ALA A 395 12.50 3.81 -37.86
C ALA A 395 12.85 3.31 -39.30
N GLY A 396 11.85 2.81 -40.05
CA GLY A 396 11.96 2.45 -41.48
C GLY A 396 11.30 3.49 -42.34
#